data_4020e9321d78de5cfaed62b383bd801c
#
_entry.id   4020e9321d78de5cfaed62b383bd801c
#
_cell.length_a   1.000
_cell.length_b   1.000
_cell.length_c   1.000
_cell.angle_alpha   90.00
_cell.angle_beta   90.00
_cell.angle_gamma   90.00
#
_symmetry.space_group_name_H-M   'P 1'
#
loop_
_entity.id
_entity.type
_entity.pdbx_description
1 polymer ?
#
loop_
_entity_poly.entity_id
_entity_poly.type
_entity_poly.pdbx_seq_one_letter_code
_entity_poly.pdbx_strand_id
1 'polypeptide(L)'
;MLSDDATAALRARLDAADYTLDAVLDRLGEAGRRGLERNSTTPARDALGAPSADDPQATLARLWILQDAVEAVAVSSALGDVVGPLVAAGLLVPDDDAFRAAAVVRPYGAEATASTPAIAGWICHDPLPNLDGHAGAPRPDHVLGISPASTTLAQLSIRRPVASALDLGIGCGVQSLHLAAHADRIVATDLNPRALDLARITTRLSGVDADLRLGSLYDPVAAETFDLIVCNPPFVISPPAGARLTYREGDLPGDELVRRVLVEGAGKLNPQGTMQVLCNWAIVDGEPWDERLAGWLRPTGCDALVLQRE
;
A
#
# COMPACT_ATOMS: atom_id res chain seq x y z
N MET A 1 -1.25 -17.33 -6.13
CA MET A 1 -1.05 -16.77 -4.77
C MET A 1 0.16 -17.45 -4.12
N LEU A 2 1.02 -16.71 -3.42
CA LEU A 2 2.15 -17.25 -2.65
C LEU A 2 1.62 -17.95 -1.39
N SER A 3 2.12 -19.17 -1.10
CA SER A 3 1.72 -19.91 0.11
C SER A 3 2.32 -19.28 1.38
N ASP A 4 1.76 -19.59 2.55
CA ASP A 4 2.27 -19.09 3.83
C ASP A 4 3.71 -19.59 4.08
N ASP A 5 4.04 -20.86 3.75
CA ASP A 5 5.38 -21.40 3.87
C ASP A 5 6.38 -20.68 2.95
N ALA A 6 6.00 -20.42 1.69
CA ALA A 6 6.84 -19.68 0.76
C ALA A 6 7.01 -18.21 1.19
N THR A 7 5.99 -17.61 1.81
CA THR A 7 6.09 -16.24 2.34
C THR A 7 7.02 -16.21 3.57
N ALA A 8 6.96 -17.20 4.44
CA ALA A 8 7.88 -17.31 5.57
C ALA A 8 9.33 -17.55 5.10
N ALA A 9 9.53 -18.39 4.09
CA ALA A 9 10.84 -18.60 3.49
C ALA A 9 11.36 -17.32 2.82
N LEU A 10 10.50 -16.57 2.11
CA LEU A 10 10.86 -15.26 1.55
C LEU A 10 11.31 -14.30 2.64
N ARG A 11 10.56 -14.17 3.74
CA ARG A 11 10.94 -13.34 4.87
C ARG A 11 12.33 -13.69 5.40
N ALA A 12 12.63 -14.98 5.58
CA ALA A 12 13.94 -15.42 6.02
C ALA A 12 15.08 -15.01 5.07
N ARG A 13 14.82 -14.99 3.75
CA ARG A 13 15.78 -14.52 2.75
C ARG A 13 15.98 -13.00 2.81
N LEU A 14 14.90 -12.24 3.02
CA LEU A 14 14.97 -10.78 3.18
C LEU A 14 15.75 -10.40 4.43
N ASP A 15 15.48 -11.07 5.55
CA ASP A 15 16.22 -10.89 6.82
C ASP A 15 17.71 -11.24 6.65
N ALA A 16 18.02 -12.38 6.02
CA ALA A 16 19.40 -12.81 5.79
C ALA A 16 20.20 -11.88 4.87
N ALA A 17 19.51 -11.20 3.93
CA ALA A 17 20.10 -10.22 3.04
C ALA A 17 20.21 -8.82 3.68
N ASP A 18 19.78 -8.64 4.93
CA ASP A 18 19.61 -7.32 5.56
C ASP A 18 18.85 -6.34 4.66
N TYR A 19 17.79 -6.87 3.97
CA TYR A 19 16.96 -6.07 3.07
C TYR A 19 15.93 -5.29 3.87
N THR A 20 16.43 -4.38 4.73
CA THR A 20 15.65 -3.48 5.59
C THR A 20 15.62 -2.07 5.03
N LEU A 21 14.69 -1.23 5.52
CA LEU A 21 14.59 0.16 5.05
C LEU A 21 15.88 0.92 5.29
N ASP A 22 16.41 0.87 6.51
CA ASP A 22 17.59 1.64 6.91
C ASP A 22 18.84 1.18 6.15
N ALA A 23 19.09 -0.13 6.08
CA ALA A 23 20.24 -0.67 5.38
C ALA A 23 20.23 -0.37 3.89
N VAL A 24 19.04 -0.43 3.25
CA VAL A 24 18.90 -0.07 1.84
C VAL A 24 19.07 1.44 1.64
N LEU A 25 18.49 2.28 2.49
CA LEU A 25 18.65 3.74 2.40
C LEU A 25 20.10 4.17 2.62
N ASP A 26 20.80 3.55 3.56
CA ASP A 26 22.22 3.83 3.82
C ASP A 26 23.08 3.46 2.61
N ARG A 27 22.81 2.31 2.01
CA ARG A 27 23.50 1.87 0.81
C ARG A 27 23.25 2.75 -0.41
N LEU A 28 22.01 3.18 -0.63
CA LEU A 28 21.66 4.10 -1.72
C LEU A 28 22.33 5.48 -1.56
N GLY A 29 22.60 5.87 -0.33
CA GLY A 29 23.13 7.18 -0.01
C GLY A 29 22.20 8.32 -0.42
N GLU A 30 22.63 9.55 -0.22
CA GLU A 30 21.80 10.73 -0.51
C GLU A 30 21.49 10.87 -2.02
N ALA A 31 22.48 10.62 -2.87
CA ALA A 31 22.34 10.75 -4.32
C ALA A 31 21.33 9.73 -4.88
N GLY A 32 21.41 8.46 -4.46
CA GLY A 32 20.48 7.41 -4.87
C GLY A 32 19.04 7.69 -4.42
N ARG A 33 18.86 8.11 -3.17
CA ARG A 33 17.55 8.48 -2.63
C ARG A 33 16.91 9.64 -3.39
N ARG A 34 17.65 10.74 -3.60
CA ARG A 34 17.17 11.89 -4.40
C ARG A 34 16.87 11.54 -5.85
N GLY A 35 17.63 10.60 -6.43
CA GLY A 35 17.34 10.09 -7.77
C GLY A 35 15.97 9.43 -7.82
N LEU A 36 15.70 8.49 -6.90
CA LEU A 36 14.42 7.77 -6.84
C LEU A 36 13.23 8.71 -6.58
N GLU A 37 13.37 9.74 -5.75
CA GLU A 37 12.35 10.78 -5.53
C GLU A 37 11.96 11.51 -6.82
N ARG A 38 12.87 11.55 -7.80
CA ARG A 38 12.68 12.16 -9.12
C ARG A 38 12.40 11.15 -10.23
N ASN A 39 12.05 9.92 -9.85
CA ASN A 39 11.85 8.78 -10.77
C ASN A 39 13.09 8.47 -11.65
N SER A 40 14.30 8.72 -11.14
CA SER A 40 15.56 8.37 -11.82
C SER A 40 16.31 7.31 -11.03
N THR A 41 16.61 6.19 -11.67
CA THR A 41 17.34 5.09 -11.04
C THR A 41 18.85 5.18 -11.20
N THR A 42 19.38 6.02 -12.09
CA THR A 42 20.82 6.07 -12.40
C THR A 42 21.71 6.24 -11.16
N PRO A 43 21.49 7.24 -10.26
CA PRO A 43 22.34 7.37 -9.09
C PRO A 43 22.22 6.18 -8.11
N ALA A 44 21.06 5.55 -8.06
CA ALA A 44 20.85 4.36 -7.23
C ALA A 44 21.55 3.14 -7.83
N ARG A 45 21.57 2.99 -9.17
CA ARG A 45 22.36 1.96 -9.85
C ARG A 45 23.84 2.09 -9.57
N ASP A 46 24.37 3.30 -9.62
CA ASP A 46 25.79 3.57 -9.32
C ASP A 46 26.13 3.20 -7.86
N ALA A 47 25.27 3.54 -6.91
CA ALA A 47 25.46 3.23 -5.50
C ALA A 47 25.39 1.72 -5.19
N LEU A 48 24.48 0.98 -5.85
CA LEU A 48 24.30 -0.46 -5.65
C LEU A 48 25.37 -1.30 -6.39
N GLY A 49 25.95 -0.79 -7.46
CA GLY A 49 26.82 -1.56 -8.33
C GLY A 49 26.08 -2.63 -9.15
N ALA A 50 26.83 -3.54 -9.77
CA ALA A 50 26.27 -4.66 -10.50
C ALA A 50 25.68 -5.72 -9.54
N PRO A 51 24.55 -6.36 -9.88
CA PRO A 51 24.05 -7.51 -9.12
C PRO A 51 25.08 -8.63 -9.09
N SER A 52 25.22 -9.31 -7.97
CA SER A 52 26.11 -10.45 -7.85
C SER A 52 25.58 -11.51 -6.88
N ALA A 53 26.07 -12.73 -7.01
CA ALA A 53 25.71 -13.81 -6.10
C ALA A 53 26.20 -13.59 -4.66
N ASP A 54 27.23 -12.77 -4.49
CA ASP A 54 27.85 -12.45 -3.19
C ASP A 54 27.22 -11.22 -2.50
N ASP A 55 26.29 -10.54 -3.19
CA ASP A 55 25.62 -9.34 -2.68
C ASP A 55 24.10 -9.42 -2.82
N PRO A 56 23.42 -10.19 -1.98
CA PRO A 56 21.99 -10.39 -2.04
C PRO A 56 21.20 -9.10 -1.83
N GLN A 57 21.64 -8.18 -0.97
CA GLN A 57 20.93 -6.93 -0.74
C GLN A 57 20.90 -6.05 -1.99
N ALA A 58 22.04 -5.84 -2.67
CA ALA A 58 22.07 -5.10 -3.93
C ALA A 58 21.24 -5.78 -5.00
N THR A 59 21.32 -7.10 -5.10
CA THR A 59 20.53 -7.91 -6.03
C THR A 59 19.03 -7.68 -5.83
N LEU A 60 18.54 -7.74 -4.59
CA LEU A 60 17.12 -7.50 -4.27
C LEU A 60 16.71 -6.05 -4.51
N ALA A 61 17.57 -5.08 -4.17
CA ALA A 61 17.30 -3.67 -4.42
C ALA A 61 17.23 -3.37 -5.94
N ARG A 62 18.12 -3.95 -6.73
CA ARG A 62 18.08 -3.86 -8.20
C ARG A 62 16.80 -4.47 -8.77
N LEU A 63 16.45 -5.66 -8.33
CA LEU A 63 15.26 -6.39 -8.80
C LEU A 63 13.96 -5.64 -8.47
N TRP A 64 13.80 -5.19 -7.24
CA TRP A 64 12.52 -4.69 -6.75
C TRP A 64 12.43 -3.17 -6.68
N ILE A 65 13.49 -2.47 -6.25
CA ILE A 65 13.43 -1.00 -6.15
C ILE A 65 13.71 -0.35 -7.51
N LEU A 66 14.73 -0.83 -8.22
CA LEU A 66 15.07 -0.30 -9.54
C LEU A 66 14.31 -0.99 -10.68
N GLN A 67 13.66 -2.11 -10.41
CA GLN A 67 12.88 -2.91 -11.38
C GLN A 67 13.71 -3.34 -12.59
N ASP A 68 14.99 -3.61 -12.35
CA ASP A 68 15.91 -4.11 -13.37
C ASP A 68 15.61 -5.58 -13.72
N ALA A 69 15.98 -5.99 -14.93
CA ALA A 69 16.26 -7.40 -15.20
C ALA A 69 17.55 -7.78 -14.47
N VAL A 70 17.51 -8.81 -13.65
CA VAL A 70 18.64 -9.26 -12.85
C VAL A 70 18.98 -10.70 -13.20
N GLU A 71 20.25 -10.99 -13.42
CA GLU A 71 20.74 -12.32 -13.81
C GLU A 71 20.21 -13.42 -12.87
N ALA A 72 19.79 -14.53 -13.48
CA ALA A 72 19.16 -15.64 -12.77
C ALA A 72 20.06 -16.24 -11.67
N VAL A 73 21.38 -16.23 -11.88
CA VAL A 73 22.35 -16.72 -10.89
C VAL A 73 22.33 -15.84 -9.63
N ALA A 74 22.34 -14.52 -9.78
CA ALA A 74 22.29 -13.57 -8.65
C ALA A 74 20.95 -13.66 -7.90
N VAL A 75 19.82 -13.71 -8.63
CA VAL A 75 18.48 -13.87 -8.04
C VAL A 75 18.36 -15.21 -7.30
N SER A 76 18.87 -16.31 -7.90
CA SER A 76 18.83 -17.64 -7.27
C SER A 76 19.72 -17.70 -6.02
N SER A 77 20.86 -17.00 -5.99
CA SER A 77 21.68 -16.88 -4.80
C SER A 77 20.95 -16.13 -3.66
N ALA A 78 20.32 -15.00 -3.99
CA ALA A 78 19.62 -14.16 -3.02
C ALA A 78 18.35 -14.82 -2.46
N LEU A 79 17.52 -15.43 -3.33
CA LEU A 79 16.19 -15.93 -2.98
C LEU A 79 16.13 -17.46 -2.79
N GLY A 80 17.10 -18.21 -3.31
CA GLY A 80 17.18 -19.66 -3.13
C GLY A 80 15.95 -20.38 -3.68
N ASP A 81 15.41 -21.26 -2.87
CA ASP A 81 14.24 -22.12 -3.13
C ASP A 81 12.90 -21.33 -3.28
N VAL A 82 12.89 -20.04 -2.92
CA VAL A 82 11.70 -19.20 -3.06
C VAL A 82 11.48 -18.73 -4.50
N VAL A 83 12.50 -18.77 -5.37
CA VAL A 83 12.37 -18.35 -6.79
C VAL A 83 11.24 -19.08 -7.49
N GLY A 84 11.20 -20.42 -7.39
CA GLY A 84 10.15 -21.22 -8.01
C GLY A 84 8.73 -20.83 -7.56
N PRO A 85 8.44 -20.78 -6.28
CA PRO A 85 7.18 -20.26 -5.74
C PRO A 85 6.83 -18.84 -6.18
N LEU A 86 7.78 -17.91 -6.26
CA LEU A 86 7.54 -16.55 -6.74
C LEU A 86 7.17 -16.51 -8.23
N VAL A 87 7.83 -17.32 -9.06
CA VAL A 87 7.48 -17.47 -10.47
C VAL A 87 6.09 -18.09 -10.63
N ALA A 88 5.81 -19.17 -9.91
CA ALA A 88 4.50 -19.82 -9.94
C ALA A 88 3.35 -18.91 -9.47
N ALA A 89 3.62 -18.00 -8.53
CA ALA A 89 2.68 -16.99 -8.07
C ALA A 89 2.57 -15.76 -9.00
N GLY A 90 3.37 -15.70 -10.07
CA GLY A 90 3.40 -14.57 -11.00
C GLY A 90 3.97 -13.28 -10.40
N LEU A 91 4.85 -13.40 -9.40
CA LEU A 91 5.54 -12.27 -8.75
C LEU A 91 6.92 -12.01 -9.35
N LEU A 92 7.51 -13.02 -9.95
CA LEU A 92 8.71 -12.95 -10.79
C LEU A 92 8.40 -13.52 -12.19
N VAL A 93 9.01 -12.93 -13.21
CA VAL A 93 8.89 -13.38 -14.60
C VAL A 93 10.28 -13.69 -15.12
N PRO A 94 10.50 -14.89 -15.67
CA PRO A 94 11.73 -15.20 -16.41
C PRO A 94 11.88 -14.29 -17.64
N ASP A 95 13.11 -13.83 -17.89
CA ASP A 95 13.48 -12.94 -18.99
C ASP A 95 14.87 -13.40 -19.51
N ASP A 96 14.87 -14.33 -20.46
CA ASP A 96 16.04 -15.05 -20.94
C ASP A 96 16.86 -15.68 -19.79
N ASP A 97 18.07 -15.21 -19.55
CA ASP A 97 18.97 -15.60 -18.45
C ASP A 97 18.80 -14.76 -17.17
N ALA A 98 17.75 -13.97 -17.10
CA ALA A 98 17.44 -13.06 -16.00
C ALA A 98 16.02 -13.28 -15.43
N PHE A 99 15.70 -12.53 -14.39
CA PHE A 99 14.33 -12.37 -13.86
C PHE A 99 13.97 -10.89 -13.79
N ARG A 100 12.69 -10.61 -14.02
CA ARG A 100 12.06 -9.32 -13.74
C ARG A 100 11.00 -9.44 -12.65
N ALA A 101 10.85 -8.38 -11.88
CA ALA A 101 9.77 -8.29 -10.91
C ALA A 101 8.42 -8.00 -11.61
N ALA A 102 7.42 -8.86 -11.38
CA ALA A 102 6.02 -8.59 -11.72
C ALA A 102 5.23 -8.07 -10.53
N ALA A 103 5.80 -8.17 -9.32
CA ALA A 103 5.41 -7.44 -8.13
C ALA A 103 6.68 -7.03 -7.38
N VAL A 104 6.62 -5.89 -6.73
CA VAL A 104 7.74 -5.31 -5.96
C VAL A 104 7.56 -5.67 -4.50
N VAL A 105 8.63 -6.15 -3.85
CA VAL A 105 8.73 -6.28 -2.40
C VAL A 105 9.67 -5.18 -1.90
N ARG A 106 9.11 -4.18 -1.24
CA ARG A 106 9.85 -2.99 -0.80
C ARG A 106 9.94 -2.94 0.72
N PRO A 107 11.13 -2.75 1.30
CA PRO A 107 11.25 -2.53 2.73
C PRO A 107 10.51 -1.24 3.14
N TYR A 108 9.87 -1.31 4.29
CA TYR A 108 9.08 -0.23 4.86
C TYR A 108 9.38 -0.06 6.35
N GLY A 109 9.37 1.17 6.79
CA GLY A 109 9.51 1.50 8.21
C GLY A 109 8.84 2.81 8.56
N ALA A 110 8.47 2.95 9.81
CA ALA A 110 8.05 4.20 10.41
C ALA A 110 8.63 4.30 11.83
N GLU A 111 9.08 5.48 12.19
CA GLU A 111 9.65 5.72 13.52
C GLU A 111 8.62 5.54 14.62
N ALA A 112 9.11 5.17 15.82
CA ALA A 112 8.27 5.15 17.01
C ALA A 112 7.73 6.55 17.33
N THR A 113 6.51 6.59 17.86
CA THR A 113 5.91 7.80 18.40
C THR A 113 5.74 7.66 19.91
N ALA A 114 5.22 8.70 20.57
CA ALA A 114 4.91 8.62 22.00
C ALA A 114 3.85 7.55 22.34
N SER A 115 3.04 7.13 21.36
CA SER A 115 1.90 6.21 21.55
C SER A 115 2.00 4.89 20.79
N THR A 116 2.96 4.75 19.88
CA THR A 116 3.12 3.52 19.07
C THR A 116 4.59 3.13 18.92
N PRO A 117 4.91 1.83 18.86
CA PRO A 117 6.25 1.35 18.55
C PRO A 117 6.65 1.71 17.11
N ALA A 118 7.94 1.59 16.80
CA ALA A 118 8.43 1.64 15.44
C ALA A 118 7.82 0.50 14.61
N ILE A 119 7.59 0.78 13.34
CA ILE A 119 7.10 -0.21 12.38
C ILE A 119 8.26 -0.57 11.46
N ALA A 120 8.48 -1.86 11.25
CA ALA A 120 9.43 -2.38 10.29
C ALA A 120 8.83 -3.59 9.58
N GLY A 121 9.03 -3.69 8.27
CA GLY A 121 8.51 -4.78 7.47
C GLY A 121 8.70 -4.56 5.98
N TRP A 122 7.87 -5.21 5.19
CA TRP A 122 7.92 -5.13 3.73
C TRP A 122 6.51 -4.93 3.16
N ILE A 123 6.44 -4.16 2.09
CA ILE A 123 5.19 -3.91 1.36
C ILE A 123 5.31 -4.50 -0.04
N CYS A 124 4.30 -5.28 -0.43
CA CYS A 124 4.17 -5.85 -1.76
C CYS A 124 3.17 -5.05 -2.59
N HIS A 125 3.58 -4.63 -3.78
CA HIS A 125 2.77 -3.83 -4.68
C HIS A 125 3.18 -4.05 -6.15
N ASP A 126 2.43 -3.50 -7.09
CA ASP A 126 2.80 -3.58 -8.51
C ASP A 126 3.98 -2.65 -8.85
N PRO A 127 4.77 -3.00 -9.89
CA PRO A 127 5.86 -2.16 -10.36
C PRO A 127 5.40 -0.75 -10.74
N LEU A 128 6.24 0.25 -10.48
CA LEU A 128 5.96 1.64 -10.85
C LEU A 128 5.99 1.79 -12.38
N PRO A 129 4.91 2.27 -13.02
CA PRO A 129 4.83 2.31 -14.48
C PRO A 129 5.72 3.38 -15.12
N ASN A 130 6.20 4.38 -14.35
CA ASN A 130 6.90 5.55 -14.87
C ASN A 130 8.36 5.66 -14.39
N LEU A 131 8.95 4.59 -13.86
CA LEU A 131 10.33 4.62 -13.41
C LEU A 131 11.27 4.86 -14.61
N ASP A 132 12.24 5.77 -14.49
CA ASP A 132 13.13 6.22 -15.59
C ASP A 132 12.41 6.75 -16.84
N GLY A 133 11.18 7.25 -16.70
CA GLY A 133 10.39 7.77 -17.83
C GLY A 133 9.84 6.69 -18.77
N HIS A 134 9.91 5.42 -18.39
CA HIS A 134 9.29 4.35 -19.16
C HIS A 134 7.76 4.45 -19.04
N ALA A 135 7.10 4.86 -20.12
CA ALA A 135 5.64 4.95 -20.19
C ALA A 135 5.05 3.55 -20.35
N GLY A 136 4.70 2.91 -19.24
CA GLY A 136 3.86 1.72 -19.23
C GLY A 136 2.41 2.12 -18.89
N ALA A 137 1.42 1.60 -19.62
CA ALA A 137 0.05 1.71 -19.17
C ALA A 137 -0.14 0.77 -17.97
N PRO A 138 -0.54 1.28 -16.79
CA PRO A 138 -0.82 0.41 -15.66
C PRO A 138 -2.00 -0.52 -16.00
N ARG A 139 -2.01 -1.71 -15.42
CA ARG A 139 -3.13 -2.64 -15.52
C ARG A 139 -4.37 -2.03 -14.87
N PRO A 140 -5.59 -2.40 -15.30
CA PRO A 140 -6.81 -1.93 -14.65
C PRO A 140 -6.87 -2.28 -13.15
N ASP A 141 -6.34 -3.45 -12.77
CA ASP A 141 -6.26 -3.97 -11.41
C ASP A 141 -4.94 -3.62 -10.69
N HIS A 142 -4.21 -2.61 -11.17
CA HIS A 142 -2.94 -2.18 -10.61
C HIS A 142 -3.05 -1.80 -9.14
N VAL A 143 -2.13 -2.29 -8.33
CA VAL A 143 -2.06 -2.00 -6.90
C VAL A 143 -0.91 -1.03 -6.64
N LEU A 144 -1.28 0.19 -6.29
CA LEU A 144 -0.32 1.24 -6.01
C LEU A 144 0.46 0.92 -4.73
N GLY A 145 1.76 1.19 -4.76
CA GLY A 145 2.60 1.13 -3.57
C GLY A 145 2.40 2.35 -2.64
N ILE A 146 3.40 2.58 -1.79
CA ILE A 146 3.39 3.71 -0.85
C ILE A 146 3.38 5.03 -1.62
N SER A 147 2.42 5.87 -1.31
CA SER A 147 2.26 7.20 -1.88
C SER A 147 2.29 8.28 -0.79
N PRO A 148 2.51 9.56 -1.13
CA PRO A 148 2.37 10.66 -0.18
C PRO A 148 1.00 10.67 0.51
N ALA A 149 -0.06 10.28 -0.20
CA ALA A 149 -1.41 10.16 0.34
C ALA A 149 -1.49 9.10 1.45
N SER A 150 -1.01 7.87 1.19
CA SER A 150 -1.02 6.81 2.20
C SER A 150 -0.14 7.13 3.41
N THR A 151 1.00 7.79 3.20
CA THR A 151 1.87 8.26 4.29
C THR A 151 1.18 9.35 5.13
N THR A 152 0.50 10.30 4.47
CA THR A 152 -0.25 11.35 5.18
C THR A 152 -1.34 10.74 6.06
N LEU A 153 -2.15 9.81 5.54
CA LEU A 153 -3.18 9.14 6.33
C LEU A 153 -2.58 8.39 7.52
N ALA A 154 -1.51 7.63 7.30
CA ALA A 154 -0.81 6.89 8.34
C ALA A 154 -0.27 7.81 9.45
N GLN A 155 0.26 8.99 9.09
CA GLN A 155 0.78 9.97 10.07
C GLN A 155 -0.32 10.68 10.85
N LEU A 156 -1.47 10.94 10.23
CA LEU A 156 -2.60 11.64 10.85
C LEU A 156 -3.55 10.70 11.60
N SER A 157 -3.43 9.39 11.40
CA SER A 157 -4.31 8.41 12.06
C SER A 157 -4.20 8.48 13.58
N ILE A 158 -5.36 8.45 14.24
CA ILE A 158 -5.46 8.45 15.70
C ILE A 158 -4.94 7.11 16.23
N ARG A 159 -3.89 7.16 17.06
CA ARG A 159 -3.15 5.98 17.52
C ARG A 159 -3.46 5.64 18.99
N ARG A 160 -4.74 5.69 19.35
CA ARG A 160 -5.18 5.14 20.63
C ARG A 160 -5.36 3.62 20.54
N PRO A 161 -5.13 2.84 21.59
CA PRO A 161 -5.51 1.44 21.61
C PRO A 161 -7.00 1.24 21.32
N VAL A 162 -7.31 0.32 20.41
CA VAL A 162 -8.68 -0.01 20.01
C VAL A 162 -8.86 -1.53 19.91
N ALA A 163 -10.04 -2.03 20.25
CA ALA A 163 -10.34 -3.46 20.15
C ALA A 163 -10.49 -3.90 18.68
N SER A 164 -10.99 -3.00 17.81
CA SER A 164 -11.23 -3.33 16.40
C SER A 164 -10.96 -2.17 15.46
N ALA A 165 -10.32 -2.48 14.33
CA ALA A 165 -10.08 -1.53 13.25
C ALA A 165 -10.47 -2.10 11.89
N LEU A 166 -10.94 -1.22 11.01
CA LEU A 166 -11.21 -1.52 9.60
C LEU A 166 -10.27 -0.70 8.70
N ASP A 167 -9.52 -1.39 7.83
CA ASP A 167 -8.79 -0.81 6.71
C ASP A 167 -9.66 -0.95 5.46
N LEU A 168 -10.36 0.13 5.08
CA LEU A 168 -11.30 0.13 3.97
C LEU A 168 -10.57 0.50 2.67
N GLY A 169 -10.46 -0.44 1.73
CA GLY A 169 -9.65 -0.32 0.54
C GLY A 169 -8.17 -0.53 0.86
N ILE A 170 -7.81 -1.75 1.30
CA ILE A 170 -6.48 -2.08 1.83
C ILE A 170 -5.32 -1.77 0.87
N GLY A 171 -5.53 -1.91 -0.45
CA GLY A 171 -4.49 -1.73 -1.45
C GLY A 171 -3.25 -2.61 -1.19
N CYS A 172 -2.09 -2.00 -1.00
CA CYS A 172 -0.85 -2.71 -0.66
C CYS A 172 -0.71 -3.09 0.83
N GLY A 173 -1.66 -2.72 1.69
CA GLY A 173 -1.67 -3.10 3.11
C GLY A 173 -0.92 -2.15 4.05
N VAL A 174 -0.46 -0.99 3.58
CA VAL A 174 0.33 -0.08 4.42
C VAL A 174 -0.42 0.43 5.65
N GLN A 175 -1.72 0.73 5.54
CA GLN A 175 -2.52 1.19 6.68
C GLN A 175 -2.68 0.08 7.73
N SER A 176 -2.88 -1.17 7.29
CA SER A 176 -2.94 -2.32 8.18
C SER A 176 -1.65 -2.52 9.01
N LEU A 177 -0.46 -2.22 8.45
CA LEU A 177 0.78 -2.23 9.22
C LEU A 177 0.77 -1.20 10.36
N HIS A 178 0.24 -0.01 10.10
CA HIS A 178 0.09 1.03 11.13
C HIS A 178 -0.95 0.67 12.16
N LEU A 179 -2.09 0.12 11.75
CA LEU A 179 -3.16 -0.32 12.65
C LEU A 179 -2.69 -1.40 13.62
N ALA A 180 -1.84 -2.34 13.16
CA ALA A 180 -1.31 -3.42 14.00
C ALA A 180 -0.53 -2.95 15.23
N ALA A 181 -0.06 -1.70 15.22
CA ALA A 181 0.63 -1.12 16.36
C ALA A 181 -0.30 -0.75 17.54
N HIS A 182 -1.62 -0.72 17.33
CA HIS A 182 -2.56 -0.23 18.34
C HIS A 182 -4.00 -0.80 18.24
N ALA A 183 -4.27 -1.72 17.33
CA ALA A 183 -5.56 -2.42 17.20
C ALA A 183 -5.40 -3.90 17.53
N ASP A 184 -6.28 -4.45 18.36
CA ASP A 184 -6.25 -5.87 18.74
C ASP A 184 -6.72 -6.77 17.58
N ARG A 185 -7.68 -6.29 16.79
CA ARG A 185 -8.25 -6.98 15.63
C ARG A 185 -8.29 -6.05 14.44
N ILE A 186 -7.79 -6.51 13.29
CA ILE A 186 -7.83 -5.80 12.02
C ILE A 186 -8.66 -6.59 11.02
N VAL A 187 -9.67 -5.93 10.45
CA VAL A 187 -10.36 -6.39 9.25
C VAL A 187 -9.95 -5.45 8.13
N ALA A 188 -9.74 -5.99 6.95
CA ALA A 188 -9.40 -5.18 5.78
C ALA A 188 -10.19 -5.63 4.57
N THR A 189 -10.70 -4.69 3.80
CA THR A 189 -11.52 -4.99 2.62
C THR A 189 -10.93 -4.36 1.37
N ASP A 190 -11.15 -4.99 0.22
CA ASP A 190 -10.86 -4.40 -1.08
C ASP A 190 -11.78 -5.00 -2.15
N LEU A 191 -12.12 -4.20 -3.14
CA LEU A 191 -12.86 -4.65 -4.32
C LEU A 191 -11.95 -5.41 -5.29
N ASN A 192 -10.66 -5.11 -5.27
CA ASN A 192 -9.65 -5.68 -6.17
C ASN A 192 -9.06 -6.97 -5.57
N PRO A 193 -9.30 -8.15 -6.15
CA PRO A 193 -8.73 -9.41 -5.66
C PRO A 193 -7.20 -9.38 -5.63
N ARG A 194 -6.56 -8.68 -6.59
CA ARG A 194 -5.11 -8.53 -6.64
C ARG A 194 -4.57 -7.73 -5.45
N ALA A 195 -5.29 -6.69 -5.01
CA ALA A 195 -4.91 -5.95 -3.81
C ALA A 195 -4.89 -6.86 -2.58
N LEU A 196 -5.91 -7.72 -2.41
CA LEU A 196 -5.93 -8.69 -1.30
C LEU A 196 -4.79 -9.71 -1.39
N ASP A 197 -4.42 -10.16 -2.58
CA ASP A 197 -3.30 -11.09 -2.78
C ASP A 197 -1.96 -10.45 -2.39
N LEU A 198 -1.69 -9.21 -2.82
CA LEU A 198 -0.48 -8.48 -2.48
C LEU A 198 -0.46 -8.02 -1.01
N ALA A 199 -1.59 -7.57 -0.48
CA ALA A 199 -1.73 -7.21 0.92
C ALA A 199 -1.51 -8.41 1.86
N ARG A 200 -1.94 -9.62 1.46
CA ARG A 200 -1.66 -10.84 2.23
C ARG A 200 -0.16 -11.10 2.33
N ILE A 201 0.59 -10.89 1.24
CA ILE A 201 2.05 -11.00 1.27
C ILE A 201 2.63 -9.93 2.21
N THR A 202 2.19 -8.68 2.07
CA THR A 202 2.59 -7.56 2.94
C THR A 202 2.40 -7.88 4.42
N THR A 203 1.18 -8.27 4.80
CA THR A 203 0.82 -8.53 6.21
C THR A 203 1.60 -9.72 6.76
N ARG A 204 1.72 -10.81 6.00
CA ARG A 204 2.48 -12.00 6.41
C ARG A 204 3.98 -11.73 6.54
N LEU A 205 4.61 -11.05 5.56
CA LEU A 205 6.02 -10.66 5.64
C LEU A 205 6.29 -9.76 6.84
N SER A 206 5.38 -8.87 7.18
CA SER A 206 5.51 -7.91 8.27
C SER A 206 5.00 -8.44 9.62
N GLY A 207 4.51 -9.69 9.69
CA GLY A 207 4.03 -10.30 10.94
C GLY A 207 2.72 -9.71 11.46
N VAL A 208 1.89 -9.17 10.57
CA VAL A 208 0.59 -8.59 10.90
C VAL A 208 -0.51 -9.61 10.62
N ASP A 209 -1.38 -9.83 11.59
CA ASP A 209 -2.60 -10.62 11.41
C ASP A 209 -3.76 -9.70 11.03
N ALA A 210 -4.32 -9.91 9.84
CA ALA A 210 -5.45 -9.15 9.31
C ALA A 210 -6.42 -10.08 8.58
N ASP A 211 -7.71 -9.91 8.84
CA ASP A 211 -8.80 -10.61 8.18
C ASP A 211 -9.13 -9.91 6.86
N LEU A 212 -8.67 -10.46 5.73
CA LEU A 212 -8.77 -9.88 4.40
C LEU A 212 -10.03 -10.37 3.69
N ARG A 213 -10.90 -9.45 3.28
CA ARG A 213 -12.20 -9.78 2.69
C ARG A 213 -12.43 -9.07 1.36
N LEU A 214 -12.83 -9.83 0.35
CA LEU A 214 -13.19 -9.31 -0.97
C LEU A 214 -14.60 -8.73 -0.96
N GLY A 215 -14.76 -7.53 -1.48
CA GLY A 215 -16.06 -6.92 -1.74
C GLY A 215 -16.03 -5.39 -1.79
N SER A 216 -17.16 -4.82 -2.14
CA SER A 216 -17.32 -3.37 -2.30
C SER A 216 -17.57 -2.70 -0.96
N LEU A 217 -16.80 -1.66 -0.65
CA LEU A 217 -16.97 -0.82 0.54
C LEU A 217 -17.22 -1.65 1.82
N TYR A 218 -18.38 -1.50 2.42
CA TYR A 218 -18.78 -2.12 3.68
C TYR A 218 -19.53 -3.45 3.53
N ASP A 219 -19.80 -3.92 2.30
CA ASP A 219 -20.53 -5.17 2.07
C ASP A 219 -19.91 -6.37 2.80
N PRO A 220 -18.56 -6.57 2.78
CA PRO A 220 -17.95 -7.71 3.48
C PRO A 220 -18.02 -7.62 5.00
N VAL A 221 -18.39 -6.47 5.54
CA VAL A 221 -18.49 -6.18 6.98
C VAL A 221 -19.88 -5.67 7.35
N ALA A 222 -20.92 -6.05 6.59
CA ALA A 222 -22.28 -5.52 6.72
C ALA A 222 -22.86 -5.62 8.15
N ALA A 223 -22.53 -6.69 8.88
CA ALA A 223 -23.03 -6.94 10.24
C ALA A 223 -22.06 -6.49 11.37
N GLU A 224 -20.93 -5.81 11.01
CA GLU A 224 -19.89 -5.46 11.97
C GLU A 224 -19.79 -3.96 12.17
N THR A 225 -19.25 -3.57 13.34
CA THR A 225 -18.89 -2.19 13.70
C THR A 225 -17.48 -2.16 14.28
N PHE A 226 -16.84 -0.98 14.23
CA PHE A 226 -15.42 -0.82 14.53
C PHE A 226 -15.17 0.41 15.40
N ASP A 227 -14.10 0.35 16.20
CA ASP A 227 -13.66 1.49 17.01
C ASP A 227 -12.85 2.50 16.19
N LEU A 228 -12.21 2.00 15.12
CA LEU A 228 -11.45 2.82 14.18
C LEU A 228 -11.70 2.33 12.75
N ILE A 229 -11.99 3.26 11.85
CA ILE A 229 -12.02 3.02 10.41
C ILE A 229 -11.01 3.95 9.76
N VAL A 230 -10.12 3.40 8.93
CA VAL A 230 -9.22 4.18 8.07
C VAL A 230 -9.54 3.89 6.62
N CYS A 231 -9.50 4.92 5.77
CA CYS A 231 -9.76 4.75 4.35
C CYS A 231 -8.94 5.75 3.53
N ASN A 232 -8.21 5.23 2.54
CA ASN A 232 -7.58 5.99 1.49
C ASN A 232 -8.23 5.57 0.15
N PRO A 233 -9.46 5.97 -0.13
CA PRO A 233 -10.19 5.50 -1.31
C PRO A 233 -9.58 6.06 -2.59
N PRO A 234 -9.91 5.51 -3.76
CA PRO A 234 -9.63 6.16 -5.03
C PRO A 234 -10.47 7.45 -5.12
N PHE A 235 -9.82 8.60 -4.90
CA PHE A 235 -10.49 9.90 -4.78
C PHE A 235 -10.22 10.86 -5.94
N VAL A 236 -9.57 10.41 -7.01
CA VAL A 236 -9.36 11.26 -8.19
C VAL A 236 -10.67 11.40 -8.94
N ILE A 237 -11.19 12.62 -9.00
CA ILE A 237 -12.39 12.94 -9.75
C ILE A 237 -12.04 12.97 -11.23
N SER A 238 -12.57 12.01 -11.98
CA SER A 238 -12.32 11.87 -13.41
C SER A 238 -13.50 12.36 -14.24
N PRO A 239 -13.24 12.87 -15.46
CA PRO A 239 -14.30 13.15 -16.43
C PRO A 239 -15.13 11.89 -16.71
N PRO A 240 -16.40 12.02 -17.07
CA PRO A 240 -17.31 10.90 -17.29
C PRO A 240 -16.93 9.99 -18.46
N ALA A 241 -15.94 10.35 -19.29
CA ALA A 241 -15.48 9.59 -20.44
C ALA A 241 -14.01 9.19 -20.32
N GLY A 242 -13.69 7.90 -20.56
CA GLY A 242 -12.33 7.35 -20.60
C GLY A 242 -12.18 6.01 -19.89
N ALA A 243 -11.03 5.33 -20.08
CA ALA A 243 -10.68 4.15 -19.33
C ALA A 243 -10.33 4.55 -17.87
N ARG A 244 -10.99 3.93 -16.91
CA ARG A 244 -10.80 4.22 -15.48
C ARG A 244 -9.84 3.23 -14.86
N LEU A 245 -9.06 3.70 -13.89
CA LEU A 245 -8.19 2.89 -13.07
C LEU A 245 -8.83 2.72 -11.69
N THR A 246 -9.11 1.47 -11.30
CA THR A 246 -9.82 1.14 -10.06
C THR A 246 -9.19 1.79 -8.83
N TYR A 247 -7.86 1.83 -8.76
CA TYR A 247 -7.14 2.42 -7.62
C TYR A 247 -7.13 3.96 -7.58
N ARG A 248 -7.57 4.62 -8.65
CA ARG A 248 -7.46 6.09 -8.79
C ARG A 248 -8.80 6.79 -8.81
N GLU A 249 -9.76 6.26 -9.55
CA GLU A 249 -10.98 6.97 -9.94
C GLU A 249 -12.27 6.35 -9.39
N GLY A 250 -12.20 5.06 -8.98
CA GLY A 250 -13.40 4.33 -8.59
C GLY A 250 -14.42 4.18 -9.73
N ASP A 251 -15.55 3.53 -9.45
CA ASP A 251 -16.62 3.28 -10.43
C ASP A 251 -17.75 4.29 -10.37
N LEU A 252 -17.78 5.14 -9.34
CA LEU A 252 -18.85 6.11 -9.12
C LEU A 252 -18.48 7.50 -9.68
N PRO A 253 -19.46 8.25 -10.18
CA PRO A 253 -19.21 9.56 -10.77
C PRO A 253 -18.90 10.61 -9.70
N GLY A 254 -18.00 11.55 -10.02
CA GLY A 254 -17.69 12.69 -9.17
C GLY A 254 -17.14 12.28 -7.81
N ASP A 255 -17.71 12.83 -6.75
CA ASP A 255 -17.35 12.57 -5.35
C ASP A 255 -18.34 11.61 -4.64
N GLU A 256 -19.17 10.89 -5.38
CA GLU A 256 -20.17 9.97 -4.84
C GLU A 256 -19.53 8.82 -4.05
N LEU A 257 -18.36 8.33 -4.50
CA LEU A 257 -17.62 7.30 -3.74
C LEU A 257 -17.26 7.80 -2.34
N VAL A 258 -16.71 9.01 -2.26
CA VAL A 258 -16.32 9.64 -1.00
C VAL A 258 -17.54 9.86 -0.10
N ARG A 259 -18.63 10.36 -0.68
CA ARG A 259 -19.90 10.52 0.04
C ARG A 259 -20.38 9.20 0.65
N ARG A 260 -20.36 8.11 -0.13
CA ARG A 260 -20.74 6.78 0.34
C ARG A 260 -19.82 6.27 1.44
N VAL A 261 -18.50 6.41 1.27
CA VAL A 261 -17.52 6.04 2.30
C VAL A 261 -17.85 6.73 3.63
N LEU A 262 -18.13 8.02 3.61
CA LEU A 262 -18.43 8.80 4.81
C LEU A 262 -19.77 8.45 5.44
N VAL A 263 -20.83 8.41 4.64
CA VAL A 263 -22.21 8.23 5.15
C VAL A 263 -22.45 6.79 5.60
N GLU A 264 -22.05 5.80 4.82
CA GLU A 264 -22.20 4.39 5.18
C GLU A 264 -21.26 4.01 6.34
N GLY A 265 -20.04 4.58 6.35
CA GLY A 265 -19.05 4.33 7.39
C GLY A 265 -19.45 4.86 8.77
N ALA A 266 -20.19 5.95 8.83
CA ALA A 266 -20.75 6.44 10.10
C ALA A 266 -21.61 5.39 10.81
N GLY A 267 -22.39 4.61 10.04
CA GLY A 267 -23.19 3.48 10.56
C GLY A 267 -22.37 2.25 10.95
N LYS A 268 -21.05 2.27 10.70
CA LYS A 268 -20.11 1.18 11.03
C LYS A 268 -19.22 1.52 12.24
N LEU A 269 -19.41 2.67 12.84
CA LEU A 269 -18.68 3.06 14.04
C LEU A 269 -19.34 2.52 15.31
N ASN A 270 -18.54 1.96 16.19
CA ASN A 270 -18.93 1.73 17.58
C ASN A 270 -19.19 3.08 18.28
N PRO A 271 -19.93 3.11 19.41
CA PRO A 271 -20.03 4.32 20.23
C PRO A 271 -18.62 4.87 20.56
N GLN A 272 -18.38 6.16 20.31
CA GLN A 272 -17.07 6.82 20.40
C GLN A 272 -16.02 6.31 19.41
N GLY A 273 -16.39 5.52 18.43
CA GLY A 273 -15.53 5.13 17.31
C GLY A 273 -15.15 6.36 16.47
N THR A 274 -14.06 6.22 15.73
CA THR A 274 -13.55 7.27 14.85
C THR A 274 -13.33 6.74 13.45
N MET A 275 -13.58 7.57 12.45
CA MET A 275 -13.27 7.29 11.06
C MET A 275 -12.34 8.36 10.50
N GLN A 276 -11.27 7.96 9.84
CA GLN A 276 -10.34 8.87 9.19
C GLN A 276 -10.22 8.53 7.71
N VAL A 277 -10.54 9.50 6.89
CA VAL A 277 -10.60 9.34 5.42
C VAL A 277 -9.76 10.42 4.75
N LEU A 278 -8.86 10.01 3.88
CA LEU A 278 -8.20 10.94 2.97
C LEU A 278 -9.02 11.00 1.69
N CYS A 279 -9.51 12.19 1.33
CA CYS A 279 -10.45 12.30 0.22
C CYS A 279 -10.38 13.65 -0.51
N ASN A 280 -10.98 13.69 -1.69
CA ASN A 280 -11.32 14.90 -2.43
C ASN A 280 -12.83 15.03 -2.50
N TRP A 281 -13.29 16.24 -2.76
CA TRP A 281 -14.69 16.53 -3.10
C TRP A 281 -14.78 17.53 -4.24
N ALA A 282 -15.90 17.51 -4.93
CA ALA A 282 -16.16 18.43 -6.03
C ALA A 282 -16.44 19.85 -5.50
N ILE A 283 -15.83 20.84 -6.10
CA ILE A 283 -16.21 22.25 -5.91
C ILE A 283 -17.35 22.51 -6.91
N VAL A 284 -18.52 22.82 -6.37
CA VAL A 284 -19.75 23.07 -7.14
C VAL A 284 -20.04 24.55 -7.12
N ASP A 285 -20.33 25.12 -8.29
CA ASP A 285 -20.66 26.53 -8.40
C ASP A 285 -21.91 26.88 -7.58
N GLY A 286 -21.81 27.92 -6.75
CA GLY A 286 -22.90 28.37 -5.88
C GLY A 286 -23.13 27.52 -4.62
N GLU A 287 -22.35 26.47 -4.37
CA GLU A 287 -22.41 25.65 -3.16
C GLU A 287 -21.10 25.73 -2.39
N PRO A 288 -21.05 26.34 -1.18
CA PRO A 288 -19.86 26.30 -0.32
C PRO A 288 -19.46 24.86 0.01
N TRP A 289 -18.15 24.53 -0.08
CA TRP A 289 -17.66 23.16 0.10
C TRP A 289 -17.96 22.62 1.51
N ASP A 290 -17.90 23.45 2.51
CA ASP A 290 -18.20 23.10 3.91
C ASP A 290 -19.69 22.81 4.13
N GLU A 291 -20.59 23.57 3.50
CA GLU A 291 -22.02 23.29 3.53
C GLU A 291 -22.35 21.97 2.80
N ARG A 292 -21.68 21.69 1.67
CA ARG A 292 -21.80 20.44 0.94
C ARG A 292 -21.41 19.26 1.82
N LEU A 293 -20.22 19.28 2.42
CA LEU A 293 -19.77 18.21 3.31
C LEU A 293 -20.65 18.11 4.58
N ALA A 294 -21.03 19.22 5.16
CA ALA A 294 -21.95 19.22 6.29
C ALA A 294 -23.31 18.61 5.92
N GLY A 295 -23.78 18.81 4.68
CA GLY A 295 -25.00 18.18 4.18
C GLY A 295 -24.92 16.66 4.12
N TRP A 296 -23.75 16.09 3.84
CA TRP A 296 -23.54 14.63 3.87
C TRP A 296 -23.47 14.08 5.31
N LEU A 297 -22.87 14.85 6.22
CA LEU A 297 -22.50 14.35 7.55
C LEU A 297 -23.59 14.59 8.61
N ARG A 298 -24.35 15.69 8.54
CA ARG A 298 -25.43 15.98 9.51
C ARG A 298 -26.41 14.81 9.74
N PRO A 299 -26.87 14.10 8.69
CA PRO A 299 -27.79 12.97 8.91
C PRO A 299 -27.17 11.77 9.64
N THR A 300 -25.84 11.70 9.72
CA THR A 300 -25.14 10.56 10.36
C THR A 300 -25.13 10.64 11.88
N GLY A 301 -25.32 11.82 12.45
CA GLY A 301 -25.23 12.04 13.90
C GLY A 301 -23.79 12.05 14.43
N CYS A 302 -22.77 12.05 13.56
CA CYS A 302 -21.37 12.14 13.95
C CYS A 302 -20.88 13.59 13.95
N ASP A 303 -19.96 13.89 14.87
CA ASP A 303 -19.14 15.10 14.78
C ASP A 303 -18.06 14.90 13.69
N ALA A 304 -17.71 15.97 13.00
CA ALA A 304 -16.71 15.90 11.94
C ALA A 304 -15.71 17.07 12.02
N LEU A 305 -14.43 16.74 11.78
CA LEU A 305 -13.35 17.72 11.58
C LEU A 305 -12.81 17.52 10.17
N VAL A 306 -12.82 18.58 9.36
CA VAL A 306 -12.25 18.57 8.02
C VAL A 306 -10.97 19.39 8.01
N LEU A 307 -9.87 18.75 7.61
CA LEU A 307 -8.58 19.42 7.41
C LEU A 307 -8.34 19.54 5.91
N GLN A 308 -8.55 20.74 5.38
CA GLN A 308 -8.25 21.03 3.98
C GLN A 308 -6.76 21.36 3.84
N ARG A 309 -6.12 20.75 2.85
CA ARG A 309 -4.76 21.05 2.42
C ARG A 309 -4.81 21.58 0.99
N GLU A 310 -4.16 22.72 0.77
CA GLU A 310 -3.98 23.29 -0.57
C GLU A 310 -2.88 22.57 -1.35
#